data_66b221b9d51bd87feafd4be876c909f7
#
_entry.id   66b221b9d51bd87feafd4be876c909f7
#
_cell.length_a   1.000
_cell.length_b   1.000
_cell.length_c   1.000
_cell.angle_alpha   90.00
_cell.angle_beta   90.00
_cell.angle_gamma   90.00
#
_symmetry.space_group_name_H-M   'P 1'
#
loop_
_entity.id
_entity.type
_entity.pdbx_description
1 polymer ?
#
loop_
_entity_poly.entity_id
_entity_poly.type
_entity_poly.pdbx_seq_one_letter_code
_entity_poly.pdbx_strand_id
1 'polypeptide(L)'
;MQFSKVHTDIIPLVGGVDMVTTPIMLNPGKCIFANNFEPDTNGGYRRMRGIERFDGRPRPSSATYQVFDCIITGPLVVGDTITGSISNATAKVAYINDSTKMAVTDVAGSFTLESFMVGATEYGSISHITIEGGLTNQEHAQYKNASADIYRASISSVPGSGPVRGVKYYKGNVYAFRDNAGATACVMHKATASGWSEVLFGRELRFDGAVGEISEGQTVTGLTSSATGVVKRALLRTGTWTVSGVGTLVFDAITGVFQDNEAVQVGGSTKVTANGADSAITLLPGGKFEFDIVNFQGNVEASRMYCADGVNKVGEFDGERWVPIRTGVGSDNPKFVVGHNKQIICSIESEIVVSGIGAPYSFTALTGAAQIATGETITGLKTQVGSVDSGVLVIATERKIYMLYGNDLSDYRLVA
;
A
#
# COMPACT_ATOMS: atom_id res chain seq x y z
N MET A 1 61.37 27.77 19.71
CA MET A 1 59.97 27.64 19.26
C MET A 1 59.36 26.43 19.95
N GLN A 2 58.41 26.64 20.84
CA GLN A 2 57.72 25.57 21.55
C GLN A 2 56.49 25.19 20.71
N PHE A 3 56.54 24.02 20.09
CA PHE A 3 55.36 23.49 19.36
C PHE A 3 54.28 23.12 20.39
N SER A 4 53.12 23.76 20.33
CA SER A 4 52.00 23.37 21.13
C SER A 4 51.60 21.92 20.74
N LYS A 5 51.58 21.02 21.71
CA LYS A 5 51.03 19.67 21.51
C LYS A 5 49.57 19.82 21.16
N VAL A 6 49.19 19.42 19.94
CA VAL A 6 47.78 19.25 19.58
C VAL A 6 47.24 18.05 20.39
N HIS A 7 46.33 18.32 21.30
CA HIS A 7 45.60 17.26 22.02
C HIS A 7 44.42 16.88 21.16
N THR A 8 44.35 15.62 20.76
CA THR A 8 43.21 15.10 20.01
C THR A 8 42.41 14.17 20.93
N ASP A 9 41.21 14.59 21.32
CA ASP A 9 40.25 13.75 22.06
C ASP A 9 39.26 13.11 21.09
N ILE A 10 39.07 11.81 21.19
CA ILE A 10 38.08 11.07 20.43
C ILE A 10 36.91 10.79 21.36
N ILE A 11 35.78 11.39 21.08
CA ILE A 11 34.50 11.11 21.80
C ILE A 11 33.67 10.17 20.97
N PRO A 12 33.57 8.87 21.34
CA PRO A 12 32.73 7.95 20.59
C PRO A 12 31.24 8.24 20.86
N LEU A 13 30.45 8.50 19.81
CA LEU A 13 29.01 8.74 19.89
C LEU A 13 28.26 7.41 19.95
N VAL A 14 28.34 6.71 21.08
CA VAL A 14 27.70 5.39 21.28
C VAL A 14 26.54 5.42 22.29
N GLY A 15 26.31 6.55 22.95
CA GLY A 15 25.38 6.67 24.07
C GLY A 15 23.91 6.92 23.69
N GLY A 16 23.58 7.07 22.43
CA GLY A 16 22.20 7.32 21.97
C GLY A 16 21.76 8.78 22.05
N VAL A 17 20.52 9.03 21.64
CA VAL A 17 19.86 10.34 21.75
C VAL A 17 19.19 10.43 23.11
N ASP A 18 19.53 11.45 23.90
CA ASP A 18 18.96 11.74 25.19
C ASP A 18 18.26 13.10 25.17
N MET A 19 16.96 13.07 25.06
CA MET A 19 16.11 14.27 24.97
C MET A 19 15.59 14.77 26.32
N VAL A 20 15.96 14.07 27.41
CA VAL A 20 15.45 14.34 28.76
C VAL A 20 16.49 15.04 29.63
N THR A 21 17.74 14.62 29.52
CA THR A 21 18.83 15.19 30.33
C THR A 21 19.20 16.58 29.82
N THR A 22 19.38 17.52 30.75
CA THR A 22 19.86 18.87 30.39
C THR A 22 21.24 18.81 29.71
N PRO A 23 21.52 19.64 28.70
CA PRO A 23 22.77 19.54 27.91
C PRO A 23 24.04 19.58 28.75
N ILE A 24 24.03 20.30 29.90
CA ILE A 24 25.20 20.42 30.79
C ILE A 24 25.47 19.15 31.61
N MET A 25 24.46 18.27 31.74
CA MET A 25 24.55 16.99 32.48
C MET A 25 24.62 15.78 31.54
N LEU A 26 24.71 16.03 30.24
CA LEU A 26 24.74 14.97 29.25
C LEU A 26 26.03 14.17 29.36
N ASN A 27 25.92 12.85 29.47
CA ASN A 27 27.10 11.98 29.51
C ASN A 27 27.86 12.05 28.17
N PRO A 28 29.20 12.00 28.19
CA PRO A 28 30.01 11.94 26.97
C PRO A 28 29.54 10.77 26.06
N GLY A 29 29.45 11.04 24.78
CA GLY A 29 29.00 10.05 23.79
C GLY A 29 27.48 10.01 23.54
N LYS A 30 26.68 10.77 24.29
CA LYS A 30 25.27 11.01 24.01
C LYS A 30 25.07 12.29 23.20
N CYS A 31 23.98 12.38 22.43
CA CYS A 31 23.56 13.59 21.73
C CYS A 31 22.12 13.96 22.09
N ILE A 32 21.81 15.27 22.07
CA ILE A 32 20.44 15.76 22.29
C ILE A 32 19.60 15.74 21.02
N PHE A 33 20.26 15.68 19.88
CA PHE A 33 19.63 15.72 18.58
C PHE A 33 20.49 14.96 17.55
N ALA A 34 19.87 14.12 16.73
CA ALA A 34 20.52 13.45 15.61
C ALA A 34 19.60 13.57 14.38
N ASN A 35 20.05 14.29 13.37
CA ASN A 35 19.32 14.45 12.11
C ASN A 35 20.07 13.72 10.98
N ASN A 36 19.35 12.88 10.24
CA ASN A 36 19.88 12.05 9.16
C ASN A 36 20.94 11.01 9.61
N PHE A 37 20.86 10.60 10.88
CA PHE A 37 21.65 9.50 11.43
C PHE A 37 20.73 8.46 12.05
N GLU A 38 21.12 7.20 11.98
CA GLU A 38 20.47 6.07 12.64
C GLU A 38 21.48 5.32 13.51
N PRO A 39 21.03 4.67 14.61
CA PRO A 39 21.92 3.83 15.42
C PRO A 39 22.49 2.69 14.57
N ASP A 40 23.78 2.41 14.72
CA ASP A 40 24.43 1.24 14.10
C ASP A 40 24.42 0.07 15.07
N THR A 41 24.17 -1.13 14.58
CA THR A 41 24.17 -2.37 15.38
C THR A 41 25.53 -2.68 16.00
N ASN A 42 26.61 -2.14 15.44
CA ASN A 42 27.97 -2.28 15.95
C ASN A 42 28.35 -1.16 16.94
N GLY A 43 27.39 -0.33 17.32
CA GLY A 43 27.58 0.84 18.19
C GLY A 43 27.86 2.10 17.39
N GLY A 44 27.45 3.26 17.94
CA GLY A 44 27.56 4.56 17.30
C GLY A 44 26.41 4.89 16.36
N TYR A 45 26.63 5.81 15.43
CA TYR A 45 25.64 6.28 14.47
C TYR A 45 26.21 6.20 13.07
N ARG A 46 25.37 5.76 12.14
CA ARG A 46 25.64 5.86 10.72
C ARG A 46 24.70 6.87 10.07
N ARG A 47 25.18 7.53 9.03
CA ARG A 47 24.33 8.40 8.24
C ARG A 47 23.22 7.57 7.58
N MET A 48 21.99 8.03 7.70
CA MET A 48 20.86 7.45 6.94
C MET A 48 21.18 7.48 5.45
N ARG A 49 20.82 6.40 4.77
CA ARG A 49 20.88 6.37 3.31
C ARG A 49 19.89 7.38 2.75
N GLY A 50 20.20 7.92 1.57
CA GLY A 50 19.31 8.85 0.88
C GLY A 50 17.92 8.25 0.69
N ILE A 51 16.88 9.09 0.70
CA ILE A 51 15.51 8.72 0.43
C ILE A 51 15.25 8.94 -1.06
N GLU A 52 14.72 7.94 -1.72
CA GLU A 52 14.29 8.02 -3.11
C GLU A 52 12.76 8.10 -3.20
N ARG A 53 12.27 8.84 -4.19
CA ARG A 53 10.85 8.81 -4.56
C ARG A 53 10.51 7.43 -5.10
N PHE A 54 9.27 7.02 -4.91
CA PHE A 54 8.79 5.70 -5.31
C PHE A 54 7.36 5.80 -5.89
N ASP A 55 7.16 5.18 -7.04
CA ASP A 55 5.84 5.01 -7.66
C ASP A 55 5.69 3.64 -8.37
N GLY A 56 6.69 2.77 -8.19
CA GLY A 56 6.77 1.46 -8.83
C GLY A 56 7.67 1.43 -10.08
N ARG A 57 8.02 2.57 -10.65
CA ARG A 57 9.02 2.67 -11.72
C ARG A 57 10.42 2.32 -11.20
N PRO A 58 11.38 2.02 -12.11
CA PRO A 58 12.75 1.75 -11.70
C PRO A 58 13.34 2.87 -10.85
N ARG A 59 14.10 2.48 -9.83
CA ARG A 59 14.69 3.41 -8.85
C ARG A 59 15.78 4.28 -9.48
N PRO A 60 15.93 5.56 -9.11
CA PRO A 60 17.05 6.39 -9.54
C PRO A 60 18.41 5.76 -9.26
N SER A 61 18.60 5.13 -8.08
CA SER A 61 19.85 4.43 -7.72
C SER A 61 20.16 3.21 -8.60
N SER A 62 19.16 2.65 -9.28
CA SER A 62 19.34 1.52 -10.21
C SER A 62 19.47 1.94 -11.67
N ALA A 63 19.49 3.24 -11.97
CA ALA A 63 19.64 3.73 -13.32
C ALA A 63 20.93 3.18 -13.95
N THR A 64 20.82 2.68 -15.16
CA THR A 64 21.92 2.25 -16.02
C THR A 64 22.11 3.23 -17.16
N TYR A 65 23.26 3.22 -17.82
CA TYR A 65 23.50 4.08 -18.96
C TYR A 65 24.37 3.39 -20.03
N GLN A 66 24.29 3.90 -21.23
CA GLN A 66 25.20 3.63 -22.33
C GLN A 66 25.82 4.93 -22.79
N VAL A 67 27.06 4.88 -23.25
CA VAL A 67 27.74 6.01 -23.85
C VAL A 67 27.83 5.79 -25.36
N PHE A 68 27.35 6.76 -26.11
CA PHE A 68 27.46 6.76 -27.56
C PHE A 68 28.55 7.75 -27.97
N ASP A 69 29.58 7.26 -28.66
CA ASP A 69 30.38 8.11 -29.52
C ASP A 69 29.57 8.33 -30.80
N CYS A 70 29.33 9.57 -31.18
CA CYS A 70 28.35 9.92 -32.19
C CYS A 70 28.72 11.23 -32.90
N ILE A 71 27.98 11.57 -33.94
CA ILE A 71 27.97 12.92 -34.52
C ILE A 71 26.58 13.48 -34.30
N ILE A 72 26.45 14.55 -33.51
CA ILE A 72 25.19 15.21 -33.24
C ILE A 72 25.06 16.40 -34.24
N THR A 73 24.02 16.39 -35.08
CA THR A 73 23.75 17.40 -36.11
C THR A 73 22.53 18.22 -35.78
N GLY A 74 21.62 17.75 -34.93
CA GLY A 74 20.40 18.43 -34.54
C GLY A 74 20.50 19.08 -33.15
N PRO A 75 19.50 19.87 -32.76
CA PRO A 75 19.43 20.57 -31.46
C PRO A 75 19.01 19.62 -30.31
N LEU A 76 19.82 18.59 -30.06
CA LEU A 76 19.55 17.57 -29.04
C LEU A 76 19.67 18.16 -27.64
N VAL A 77 18.73 17.84 -26.75
CA VAL A 77 18.76 18.26 -25.34
C VAL A 77 18.60 17.08 -24.39
N VAL A 78 19.05 17.27 -23.15
CA VAL A 78 18.88 16.28 -22.07
C VAL A 78 17.40 16.07 -21.83
N GLY A 79 16.99 14.79 -21.76
CA GLY A 79 15.59 14.37 -21.62
C GLY A 79 14.91 13.99 -22.92
N ASP A 80 15.48 14.32 -24.08
CA ASP A 80 14.95 13.87 -25.39
C ASP A 80 14.94 12.35 -25.45
N THR A 81 13.92 11.82 -26.11
CA THR A 81 13.87 10.41 -26.47
C THR A 81 14.41 10.23 -27.88
N ILE A 82 15.48 9.49 -28.01
CA ILE A 82 16.06 9.12 -29.29
C ILE A 82 15.57 7.73 -29.70
N THR A 83 15.44 7.51 -31.01
CA THR A 83 15.06 6.24 -31.62
C THR A 83 16.08 5.85 -32.70
N GLY A 84 16.60 4.64 -32.66
CA GLY A 84 17.49 4.12 -33.70
C GLY A 84 16.73 3.94 -35.02
N SER A 85 17.30 4.42 -36.12
CA SER A 85 16.67 4.42 -37.44
C SER A 85 16.49 3.02 -38.04
N ILE A 86 17.31 2.04 -37.61
CA ILE A 86 17.31 0.66 -38.08
C ILE A 86 16.78 -0.27 -37.00
N SER A 87 17.31 -0.15 -35.78
CA SER A 87 16.97 -1.03 -34.65
C SER A 87 15.60 -0.75 -34.05
N ASN A 88 15.04 0.46 -34.23
CA ASN A 88 13.90 0.98 -33.50
C ASN A 88 14.10 0.97 -31.96
N ALA A 89 15.32 0.80 -31.49
CA ALA A 89 15.64 0.92 -30.07
C ALA A 89 15.40 2.36 -29.62
N THR A 90 14.94 2.54 -28.38
CA THR A 90 14.70 3.87 -27.81
C THR A 90 15.55 4.07 -26.57
N ALA A 91 15.94 5.33 -26.33
CA ALA A 91 16.63 5.73 -25.09
C ALA A 91 16.36 7.20 -24.78
N LYS A 92 16.57 7.60 -23.55
CA LYS A 92 16.56 9.00 -23.13
C LYS A 92 17.97 9.55 -23.03
N VAL A 93 18.19 10.74 -23.55
CA VAL A 93 19.44 11.45 -23.44
C VAL A 93 19.63 11.90 -21.99
N ALA A 94 20.64 11.33 -21.31
CA ALA A 94 20.93 11.66 -19.92
C ALA A 94 21.96 12.78 -19.81
N TYR A 95 22.97 12.76 -20.67
CA TYR A 95 24.04 13.74 -20.66
C TYR A 95 24.64 13.94 -22.06
N ILE A 96 24.94 15.18 -22.42
CA ILE A 96 25.63 15.53 -23.66
C ILE A 96 26.98 16.12 -23.26
N ASN A 97 28.06 15.46 -23.61
CA ASN A 97 29.40 15.93 -23.32
C ASN A 97 29.81 17.06 -24.30
N ASP A 98 29.62 16.75 -25.59
CA ASP A 98 29.82 17.63 -26.72
C ASP A 98 29.09 17.08 -27.96
N SER A 99 29.37 17.62 -29.14
CA SER A 99 28.75 17.12 -30.37
C SER A 99 29.21 15.74 -30.83
N THR A 100 30.15 15.11 -30.08
CA THR A 100 30.73 13.80 -30.46
C THR A 100 30.47 12.70 -29.43
N LYS A 101 29.91 13.04 -28.27
CA LYS A 101 29.71 12.05 -27.19
C LYS A 101 28.48 12.41 -26.33
N MET A 102 27.63 11.42 -26.08
CA MET A 102 26.49 11.51 -25.17
C MET A 102 26.32 10.24 -24.32
N ALA A 103 25.72 10.39 -23.15
CA ALA A 103 25.24 9.29 -22.36
C ALA A 103 23.72 9.20 -22.46
N VAL A 104 23.20 7.97 -22.63
CA VAL A 104 21.77 7.67 -22.71
C VAL A 104 21.37 6.69 -21.64
N THR A 105 20.13 6.72 -21.22
CA THR A 105 19.55 5.87 -20.18
C THR A 105 18.13 5.41 -20.60
N ASP A 106 17.50 4.57 -19.77
CA ASP A 106 16.14 4.05 -20.06
C ASP A 106 16.08 3.39 -21.46
N VAL A 107 17.09 2.55 -21.74
CA VAL A 107 17.27 1.94 -23.05
C VAL A 107 16.29 0.79 -23.23
N ALA A 108 15.45 0.86 -24.23
CA ALA A 108 14.57 -0.21 -24.67
C ALA A 108 15.01 -0.72 -26.06
N GLY A 109 15.28 -2.02 -26.18
CA GLY A 109 15.89 -2.60 -27.36
C GLY A 109 17.42 -2.52 -27.34
N SER A 110 18.05 -2.73 -28.51
CA SER A 110 19.51 -2.68 -28.64
C SER A 110 19.86 -1.79 -29.85
N PHE A 111 20.55 -0.69 -29.57
CA PHE A 111 21.08 0.17 -30.64
C PHE A 111 22.21 -0.51 -31.40
N THR A 112 22.30 -0.18 -32.67
CA THR A 112 23.41 -0.53 -33.58
C THR A 112 24.19 0.74 -33.97
N LEU A 113 25.18 0.61 -34.82
CA LEU A 113 25.89 1.76 -35.41
C LEU A 113 25.00 2.33 -36.54
N GLU A 114 24.14 3.26 -36.18
CA GLU A 114 23.04 3.77 -36.99
C GLU A 114 22.80 5.25 -36.76
N SER A 115 21.97 5.87 -37.62
CA SER A 115 21.43 7.20 -37.33
C SER A 115 20.40 7.13 -36.19
N PHE A 116 20.32 8.18 -35.40
CA PHE A 116 19.26 8.32 -34.37
C PHE A 116 18.36 9.50 -34.66
N MET A 117 17.09 9.30 -34.33
CA MET A 117 16.00 10.22 -34.60
C MET A 117 15.46 10.80 -33.30
N VAL A 118 14.99 12.06 -33.34
CA VAL A 118 14.09 12.63 -32.33
C VAL A 118 12.75 12.90 -33.02
N GLY A 119 11.71 12.15 -32.65
CA GLY A 119 10.49 12.09 -33.44
C GLY A 119 10.74 11.53 -34.84
N ALA A 120 10.42 12.31 -35.88
CA ALA A 120 10.63 11.91 -37.28
C ALA A 120 11.89 12.53 -37.88
N THR A 121 12.70 13.28 -37.13
CA THR A 121 13.85 14.01 -37.64
C THR A 121 15.15 13.37 -37.23
N GLU A 122 16.09 13.22 -38.14
CA GLU A 122 17.44 12.72 -37.83
C GLU A 122 18.24 13.80 -37.09
N TYR A 123 18.83 13.42 -35.97
CA TYR A 123 19.63 14.30 -35.11
C TYR A 123 21.10 13.91 -35.05
N GLY A 124 21.49 12.81 -35.69
CA GLY A 124 22.86 12.39 -35.74
C GLY A 124 23.05 10.89 -35.99
N SER A 125 24.29 10.42 -35.86
CA SER A 125 24.66 9.02 -36.08
C SER A 125 25.57 8.49 -34.97
N ILE A 126 25.41 7.20 -34.63
CA ILE A 126 26.18 6.49 -33.61
C ILE A 126 27.36 5.79 -34.32
N SER A 127 28.57 6.03 -33.86
CA SER A 127 29.79 5.41 -34.36
C SER A 127 30.37 4.35 -33.43
N HIS A 128 30.10 4.43 -32.12
CA HIS A 128 30.51 3.44 -31.13
C HIS A 128 29.59 3.45 -29.91
N ILE A 129 29.41 2.31 -29.26
CA ILE A 129 28.57 2.13 -28.06
C ILE A 129 29.40 1.51 -26.95
N THR A 130 29.46 2.15 -25.80
CA THR A 130 30.10 1.62 -24.58
C THR A 130 29.07 1.43 -23.50
N ILE A 131 28.95 0.21 -22.96
CA ILE A 131 28.15 -0.08 -21.78
C ILE A 131 29.01 0.30 -20.55
N GLU A 132 28.40 0.61 -19.41
CA GLU A 132 28.97 1.08 -18.13
C GLU A 132 30.39 0.57 -17.75
N GLY A 133 31.35 0.55 -18.66
CA GLY A 133 32.70 0.05 -18.45
C GLY A 133 33.74 0.82 -19.25
N GLY A 134 34.99 0.85 -18.78
CA GLY A 134 36.10 1.52 -19.47
C GLY A 134 36.15 3.05 -19.35
N LEU A 135 35.26 3.65 -18.57
CA LEU A 135 35.25 5.08 -18.30
C LEU A 135 36.09 5.46 -17.07
N THR A 136 36.50 6.73 -17.00
CA THR A 136 37.11 7.25 -15.76
C THR A 136 36.08 7.26 -14.62
N ASN A 137 36.53 7.15 -13.38
CA ASN A 137 35.63 7.21 -12.20
C ASN A 137 34.79 8.48 -12.16
N GLN A 138 35.32 9.59 -12.65
CA GLN A 138 34.62 10.86 -12.70
C GLN A 138 33.49 10.86 -13.72
N GLU A 139 33.75 10.41 -14.94
CA GLU A 139 32.75 10.27 -16.01
C GLU A 139 31.66 9.29 -15.62
N HIS A 140 32.06 8.13 -15.05
CA HIS A 140 31.11 7.14 -14.54
C HIS A 140 30.14 7.75 -13.52
N ALA A 141 30.65 8.49 -12.52
CA ALA A 141 29.82 9.16 -11.52
C ALA A 141 28.90 10.21 -12.15
N GLN A 142 29.40 10.97 -13.13
CA GLN A 142 28.63 12.01 -13.83
C GLN A 142 27.46 11.42 -14.64
N TYR A 143 27.74 10.40 -15.45
CA TYR A 143 26.72 9.76 -16.27
C TYR A 143 25.69 8.99 -15.43
N LYS A 144 26.18 8.35 -14.35
CA LYS A 144 25.30 7.66 -13.39
C LYS A 144 24.34 8.63 -12.70
N ASN A 145 24.85 9.78 -12.23
CA ASN A 145 24.03 10.81 -11.60
C ASN A 145 23.01 11.42 -12.59
N ALA A 146 23.45 11.75 -13.80
CA ALA A 146 22.58 12.29 -14.85
C ALA A 146 21.45 11.29 -15.21
N SER A 147 21.79 10.01 -15.33
CA SER A 147 20.79 8.94 -15.57
C SER A 147 19.82 8.80 -14.41
N ALA A 148 20.32 8.87 -13.16
CA ALA A 148 19.48 8.86 -11.97
C ALA A 148 18.52 10.07 -11.92
N ASP A 149 18.95 11.25 -12.43
CA ASP A 149 18.10 12.43 -12.52
C ASP A 149 16.94 12.25 -13.53
N ILE A 150 17.18 11.61 -14.66
CA ILE A 150 16.13 11.23 -15.63
C ILE A 150 15.11 10.29 -14.97
N TYR A 151 15.56 9.26 -14.24
CA TYR A 151 14.67 8.33 -13.54
C TYR A 151 13.88 9.07 -12.44
N ARG A 152 14.54 9.94 -11.67
CA ARG A 152 13.90 10.75 -10.62
C ARG A 152 12.81 11.66 -11.17
N ALA A 153 13.03 12.26 -12.33
CA ALA A 153 12.06 13.13 -12.99
C ALA A 153 10.82 12.38 -13.47
N SER A 154 10.94 11.07 -13.79
CA SER A 154 9.82 10.24 -14.22
C SER A 154 8.90 9.78 -13.08
N ILE A 155 9.40 9.79 -11.82
CA ILE A 155 8.66 9.30 -10.66
C ILE A 155 7.66 10.36 -10.19
N SER A 156 6.39 9.98 -10.14
CA SER A 156 5.29 10.84 -9.72
C SER A 156 4.84 10.56 -8.28
N SER A 157 4.27 11.56 -7.63
CA SER A 157 3.58 11.37 -6.36
C SER A 157 2.30 10.56 -6.55
N VAL A 158 1.79 9.94 -5.47
CA VAL A 158 0.46 9.32 -5.48
C VAL A 158 -0.56 10.35 -5.98
N PRO A 159 -1.39 10.04 -7.00
CA PRO A 159 -2.39 10.96 -7.51
C PRO A 159 -3.39 11.38 -6.43
N GLY A 160 -3.90 12.61 -6.52
CA GLY A 160 -4.90 13.12 -5.59
C GLY A 160 -4.49 14.42 -4.90
N SER A 161 -5.16 14.73 -3.79
CA SER A 161 -4.98 15.95 -3.00
C SER A 161 -4.70 15.65 -1.53
N GLY A 162 -4.17 16.62 -0.79
CA GLY A 162 -3.86 16.46 0.64
C GLY A 162 -2.74 15.44 0.90
N PRO A 163 -2.61 14.97 2.15
CA PRO A 163 -1.60 14.00 2.54
C PRO A 163 -1.93 12.59 2.01
N VAL A 164 -0.90 11.73 1.90
CA VAL A 164 -1.09 10.29 1.73
C VAL A 164 -1.68 9.76 3.04
N ARG A 165 -2.81 9.07 2.96
CA ARG A 165 -3.60 8.60 4.11
C ARG A 165 -3.12 7.29 4.70
N GLY A 166 -2.40 6.50 3.91
CA GLY A 166 -1.78 5.24 4.33
C GLY A 166 -1.01 4.61 3.19
N VAL A 167 -0.02 3.79 3.54
CA VAL A 167 0.77 3.00 2.58
C VAL A 167 0.99 1.61 3.15
N LYS A 168 0.79 0.58 2.34
CA LYS A 168 1.01 -0.81 2.74
C LYS A 168 1.60 -1.63 1.61
N TYR A 169 2.62 -2.43 1.94
CA TYR A 169 3.10 -3.50 1.07
C TYR A 169 2.25 -4.75 1.28
N TYR A 170 1.70 -5.30 0.19
CA TYR A 170 0.84 -6.47 0.25
C TYR A 170 0.93 -7.27 -1.05
N LYS A 171 1.11 -8.59 -0.96
CA LYS A 171 1.22 -9.52 -2.11
C LYS A 171 2.14 -9.00 -3.22
N GLY A 172 3.35 -8.58 -2.87
CA GLY A 172 4.36 -8.13 -3.83
C GLY A 172 4.18 -6.71 -4.37
N ASN A 173 3.13 -6.00 -3.98
CA ASN A 173 2.83 -4.64 -4.46
C ASN A 173 2.75 -3.63 -3.32
N VAL A 174 3.02 -2.37 -3.64
CA VAL A 174 2.80 -1.25 -2.72
C VAL A 174 1.48 -0.58 -3.09
N TYR A 175 0.64 -0.42 -2.09
CA TYR A 175 -0.64 0.28 -2.19
C TYR A 175 -0.59 1.56 -1.36
N ALA A 176 -1.19 2.63 -1.89
CA ALA A 176 -1.26 3.92 -1.21
C ALA A 176 -2.68 4.47 -1.29
N PHE A 177 -3.13 5.08 -0.20
CA PHE A 177 -4.44 5.73 -0.10
C PHE A 177 -4.26 7.23 -0.07
N ARG A 178 -5.01 7.95 -0.89
CA ARG A 178 -5.03 9.41 -0.93
C ARG A 178 -6.39 9.91 -1.36
N ASP A 179 -6.80 11.08 -0.85
CA ASP A 179 -8.03 11.70 -1.30
C ASP A 179 -7.89 12.11 -2.78
N ASN A 180 -8.96 11.98 -3.56
CA ASN A 180 -8.99 12.40 -4.96
C ASN A 180 -8.77 13.92 -5.10
N ALA A 181 -8.57 14.41 -6.32
CA ALA A 181 -8.27 15.82 -6.55
C ALA A 181 -9.32 16.78 -5.97
N GLY A 182 -10.60 16.38 -5.96
CA GLY A 182 -11.70 17.14 -5.39
C GLY A 182 -11.91 16.95 -3.88
N ALA A 183 -11.12 16.10 -3.21
CA ALA A 183 -11.29 15.72 -1.81
C ALA A 183 -12.71 15.22 -1.46
N THR A 184 -13.37 14.57 -2.41
CA THR A 184 -14.74 14.03 -2.26
C THR A 184 -14.76 12.53 -1.97
N ALA A 185 -13.65 11.83 -2.23
CA ALA A 185 -13.48 10.41 -1.97
C ALA A 185 -12.00 10.09 -1.69
N CYS A 186 -11.76 9.06 -0.91
CA CYS A 186 -10.43 8.48 -0.80
C CYS A 186 -10.25 7.39 -1.87
N VAL A 187 -9.10 7.39 -2.54
CA VAL A 187 -8.78 6.48 -3.63
C VAL A 187 -7.55 5.65 -3.26
N MET A 188 -7.60 4.38 -3.57
CA MET A 188 -6.48 3.45 -3.44
C MET A 188 -5.71 3.37 -4.75
N HIS A 189 -4.41 3.50 -4.69
CA HIS A 189 -3.52 3.36 -5.83
C HIS A 189 -2.55 2.21 -5.61
N LYS A 190 -2.25 1.49 -6.69
CA LYS A 190 -1.24 0.43 -6.76
C LYS A 190 -0.03 0.95 -7.50
N ALA A 191 1.16 0.77 -6.96
CA ALA A 191 2.41 1.05 -7.64
C ALA A 191 2.67 -0.01 -8.73
N THR A 192 2.95 0.44 -9.96
CA THR A 192 3.25 -0.42 -11.11
C THR A 192 4.53 0.04 -11.80
N ALA A 193 5.06 -0.77 -12.71
CA ALA A 193 6.21 -0.37 -13.53
C ALA A 193 5.96 0.89 -14.39
N SER A 194 4.70 1.29 -14.56
CA SER A 194 4.29 2.50 -15.28
C SER A 194 3.93 3.67 -14.34
N GLY A 195 4.09 3.50 -13.02
CA GLY A 195 3.69 4.44 -11.98
C GLY A 195 2.40 4.02 -11.26
N TRP A 196 1.77 4.96 -10.57
CA TRP A 196 0.55 4.70 -9.81
C TRP A 196 -0.64 4.41 -10.72
N SER A 197 -1.35 3.33 -10.43
CA SER A 197 -2.61 2.94 -11.07
C SER A 197 -3.72 2.89 -10.03
N GLU A 198 -4.90 3.42 -10.35
CA GLU A 198 -6.06 3.36 -9.46
C GLU A 198 -6.56 1.92 -9.31
N VAL A 199 -6.95 1.55 -8.10
CA VAL A 199 -7.60 0.28 -7.77
C VAL A 199 -9.10 0.54 -7.68
N LEU A 200 -9.86 -0.03 -8.63
CA LEU A 200 -11.31 0.06 -8.64
C LEU A 200 -11.90 -0.96 -7.67
N PHE A 201 -12.80 -0.52 -6.79
CA PHE A 201 -13.41 -1.39 -5.77
C PHE A 201 -14.63 -2.15 -6.27
N GLY A 202 -15.20 -1.72 -7.41
CA GLY A 202 -16.38 -2.34 -7.99
C GLY A 202 -17.70 -1.92 -7.32
N ARG A 203 -18.65 -2.83 -7.28
CA ARG A 203 -20.00 -2.61 -6.75
C ARG A 203 -20.37 -3.69 -5.76
N GLU A 204 -21.27 -3.37 -4.82
CA GLU A 204 -21.85 -4.34 -3.89
C GLU A 204 -23.36 -4.42 -4.04
N LEU A 205 -23.91 -5.61 -3.84
CA LEU A 205 -25.31 -5.85 -3.62
C LEU A 205 -25.49 -6.57 -2.29
N ARG A 206 -26.18 -5.94 -1.36
CA ARG A 206 -26.57 -6.59 -0.11
C ARG A 206 -27.73 -7.52 -0.36
N PHE A 207 -27.80 -8.60 0.38
CA PHE A 207 -28.89 -9.54 0.29
C PHE A 207 -29.32 -10.05 1.67
N ASP A 208 -30.54 -10.53 1.72
CA ASP A 208 -31.10 -11.32 2.83
C ASP A 208 -31.87 -12.52 2.30
N GLY A 209 -32.52 -13.27 3.22
CA GLY A 209 -33.39 -14.36 2.87
C GLY A 209 -32.77 -15.42 1.97
N ALA A 210 -31.47 -15.74 2.17
CA ALA A 210 -30.81 -16.76 1.36
C ALA A 210 -31.52 -18.11 1.49
N VAL A 211 -31.80 -18.74 0.33
CA VAL A 211 -32.38 -20.05 0.17
C VAL A 211 -31.53 -20.98 -0.69
N GLY A 212 -30.39 -20.53 -1.14
CA GLY A 212 -29.44 -21.29 -1.91
C GLY A 212 -28.10 -20.56 -2.06
N GLU A 213 -27.01 -21.31 -2.14
CA GLU A 213 -25.66 -20.77 -2.26
C GLU A 213 -25.44 -20.05 -3.60
N ILE A 214 -24.73 -18.94 -3.53
CA ILE A 214 -24.14 -18.25 -4.67
C ILE A 214 -22.62 -18.36 -4.54
N SER A 215 -21.97 -18.91 -5.55
CA SER A 215 -20.52 -19.07 -5.59
C SER A 215 -19.86 -17.97 -6.42
N GLU A 216 -18.61 -17.68 -6.12
CA GLU A 216 -17.79 -16.77 -6.92
C GLU A 216 -17.66 -17.28 -8.37
N GLY A 217 -17.73 -16.37 -9.35
CA GLY A 217 -17.75 -16.67 -10.78
C GLY A 217 -19.14 -16.89 -11.39
N GLN A 218 -20.18 -17.08 -10.59
CA GLN A 218 -21.54 -17.22 -11.11
C GLN A 218 -22.12 -15.88 -11.55
N THR A 219 -22.91 -15.92 -12.62
CA THR A 219 -23.71 -14.78 -13.05
C THR A 219 -25.04 -14.80 -12.31
N VAL A 220 -25.38 -13.70 -11.65
CA VAL A 220 -26.66 -13.48 -11.01
C VAL A 220 -27.51 -12.55 -11.86
N THR A 221 -28.86 -12.75 -11.78
CA THR A 221 -29.85 -11.96 -12.50
C THR A 221 -30.95 -11.54 -11.54
N GLY A 222 -31.31 -10.26 -11.53
CA GLY A 222 -32.48 -9.74 -10.84
C GLY A 222 -33.76 -10.13 -11.59
N LEU A 223 -34.71 -10.76 -10.89
CA LEU A 223 -35.92 -11.26 -11.52
C LEU A 223 -36.78 -10.14 -12.11
N THR A 224 -36.85 -9.01 -11.43
CA THR A 224 -37.70 -7.87 -11.83
C THR A 224 -36.94 -6.88 -12.69
N SER A 225 -35.74 -6.54 -12.29
CA SER A 225 -34.88 -5.52 -12.96
C SER A 225 -34.20 -6.03 -14.23
N SER A 226 -34.07 -7.36 -14.36
CA SER A 226 -33.18 -7.98 -15.36
C SER A 226 -31.72 -7.54 -15.24
N ALA A 227 -31.32 -6.90 -14.13
CA ALA A 227 -29.92 -6.54 -13.87
C ALA A 227 -29.07 -7.79 -13.76
N THR A 228 -27.84 -7.74 -14.26
CA THR A 228 -26.94 -8.89 -14.25
C THR A 228 -25.54 -8.50 -13.78
N GLY A 229 -24.85 -9.43 -13.10
CA GLY A 229 -23.46 -9.26 -12.69
C GLY A 229 -22.78 -10.59 -12.43
N VAL A 230 -21.47 -10.64 -12.68
CA VAL A 230 -20.64 -11.80 -12.31
C VAL A 230 -20.13 -11.59 -10.90
N VAL A 231 -20.52 -12.50 -10.00
CA VAL A 231 -20.11 -12.44 -8.58
C VAL A 231 -18.62 -12.70 -8.46
N LYS A 232 -17.94 -11.78 -7.84
CA LYS A 232 -16.50 -11.87 -7.54
C LYS A 232 -16.21 -12.28 -6.10
N ARG A 233 -17.06 -11.83 -5.16
CA ARG A 233 -17.03 -12.25 -3.77
C ARG A 233 -18.48 -12.47 -3.30
N ALA A 234 -18.69 -13.57 -2.59
CA ALA A 234 -19.98 -13.93 -2.00
C ALA A 234 -19.77 -14.18 -0.50
N LEU A 235 -20.38 -13.35 0.33
CA LEU A 235 -20.07 -13.27 1.75
C LEU A 235 -21.34 -13.40 2.58
N LEU A 236 -21.33 -14.33 3.55
CA LEU A 236 -22.37 -14.41 4.58
C LEU A 236 -21.93 -13.63 5.82
N ARG A 237 -22.83 -12.83 6.35
CA ARG A 237 -22.68 -12.12 7.62
C ARG A 237 -23.40 -12.83 8.76
N THR A 238 -24.60 -13.32 8.51
CA THR A 238 -25.39 -14.07 9.47
C THR A 238 -26.21 -15.15 8.76
N GLY A 239 -26.68 -16.17 9.49
CA GLY A 239 -27.43 -17.26 8.93
C GLY A 239 -26.59 -18.25 8.12
N THR A 240 -27.23 -18.99 7.26
CA THR A 240 -26.59 -19.90 6.31
C THR A 240 -27.13 -19.66 4.90
N TRP A 241 -26.44 -20.17 3.87
CA TRP A 241 -26.91 -20.05 2.49
C TRP A 241 -28.27 -20.68 2.22
N THR A 242 -28.70 -21.63 3.06
CA THR A 242 -29.93 -22.36 2.91
C THR A 242 -31.04 -21.93 3.85
N VAL A 243 -30.72 -21.13 4.88
CA VAL A 243 -31.67 -20.67 5.89
C VAL A 243 -31.41 -19.24 6.26
N SER A 244 -32.21 -18.32 5.72
CA SER A 244 -32.26 -16.90 6.11
C SER A 244 -30.90 -16.22 6.17
N GLY A 245 -29.95 -16.59 5.31
CA GLY A 245 -28.65 -15.97 5.24
C GLY A 245 -28.73 -14.50 4.83
N VAL A 246 -27.92 -13.68 5.46
CA VAL A 246 -27.76 -12.26 5.18
C VAL A 246 -26.31 -11.99 4.81
N GLY A 247 -26.08 -11.22 3.76
CA GLY A 247 -24.73 -11.00 3.31
C GLY A 247 -24.55 -9.94 2.25
N THR A 248 -23.46 -10.07 1.51
CA THR A 248 -23.09 -9.13 0.43
C THR A 248 -22.47 -9.90 -0.73
N LEU A 249 -22.86 -9.54 -1.94
CA LEU A 249 -22.21 -9.93 -3.19
C LEU A 249 -21.38 -8.74 -3.69
N VAL A 250 -20.17 -9.00 -4.17
CA VAL A 250 -19.29 -7.99 -4.75
C VAL A 250 -19.04 -8.32 -6.22
N PHE A 251 -19.03 -7.27 -7.05
CA PHE A 251 -18.93 -7.33 -8.50
C PHE A 251 -17.87 -6.33 -8.99
N ASP A 252 -17.20 -6.61 -10.09
CA ASP A 252 -16.41 -5.60 -10.79
C ASP A 252 -17.34 -4.58 -11.48
N ALA A 253 -18.39 -5.08 -12.14
CA ALA A 253 -19.41 -4.28 -12.80
C ALA A 253 -20.77 -5.00 -12.79
N ILE A 254 -21.83 -4.22 -12.91
CA ILE A 254 -23.22 -4.68 -13.02
C ILE A 254 -23.84 -4.02 -14.26
N THR A 255 -24.56 -4.78 -15.05
CA THR A 255 -25.39 -4.28 -16.15
C THR A 255 -26.81 -4.09 -15.63
N GLY A 256 -27.38 -2.91 -15.78
CA GLY A 256 -28.65 -2.54 -15.15
C GLY A 256 -28.47 -2.10 -13.68
N VAL A 257 -29.55 -2.11 -12.91
CA VAL A 257 -29.56 -1.78 -11.47
C VAL A 257 -30.48 -2.75 -10.77
N PHE A 258 -29.99 -3.47 -9.78
CA PHE A 258 -30.82 -4.33 -8.95
C PHE A 258 -31.80 -3.51 -8.12
N GLN A 259 -33.03 -4.06 -7.95
CA GLN A 259 -34.07 -3.40 -7.17
C GLN A 259 -34.14 -3.98 -5.75
N ASP A 260 -34.58 -3.16 -4.81
CA ASP A 260 -34.84 -3.60 -3.45
C ASP A 260 -35.94 -4.67 -3.43
N ASN A 261 -35.74 -5.68 -2.57
CA ASN A 261 -36.68 -6.80 -2.38
C ASN A 261 -36.91 -7.68 -3.62
N GLU A 262 -36.11 -7.60 -4.68
CA GLU A 262 -36.22 -8.52 -5.79
C GLU A 262 -35.50 -9.84 -5.55
N ALA A 263 -36.05 -10.91 -6.16
CA ALA A 263 -35.39 -12.21 -6.18
C ALA A 263 -34.13 -12.16 -7.08
N VAL A 264 -32.98 -12.56 -6.53
CA VAL A 264 -31.73 -12.69 -7.26
C VAL A 264 -31.51 -14.16 -7.61
N GLN A 265 -31.37 -14.45 -8.88
CA GLN A 265 -31.35 -15.80 -9.44
C GLN A 265 -29.99 -16.18 -10.01
N VAL A 266 -29.67 -17.47 -9.95
CA VAL A 266 -28.60 -18.13 -10.71
C VAL A 266 -29.25 -19.21 -11.58
N GLY A 267 -29.08 -19.10 -12.91
CA GLY A 267 -29.68 -20.06 -13.85
C GLY A 267 -31.20 -20.19 -13.73
N GLY A 268 -31.89 -19.10 -13.43
CA GLY A 268 -33.36 -19.07 -13.27
C GLY A 268 -33.87 -19.53 -11.89
N SER A 269 -33.01 -19.96 -10.98
CA SER A 269 -33.36 -20.36 -9.62
C SER A 269 -33.07 -19.25 -8.62
N THR A 270 -34.06 -18.83 -7.84
CA THR A 270 -33.87 -17.85 -6.76
C THR A 270 -32.91 -18.38 -5.71
N LYS A 271 -31.95 -17.56 -5.34
CA LYS A 271 -30.91 -17.86 -4.35
C LYS A 271 -30.99 -16.96 -3.12
N VAL A 272 -31.17 -15.67 -3.34
CA VAL A 272 -31.24 -14.65 -2.29
C VAL A 272 -32.26 -13.59 -2.68
N THR A 273 -32.59 -12.70 -1.74
CA THR A 273 -33.39 -11.50 -1.98
C THR A 273 -32.47 -10.28 -1.86
N ALA A 274 -32.53 -9.37 -2.83
CA ALA A 274 -31.78 -8.12 -2.77
C ALA A 274 -32.27 -7.26 -1.59
N ASN A 275 -31.36 -6.73 -0.79
CA ASN A 275 -31.66 -5.84 0.33
C ASN A 275 -31.11 -4.44 -0.01
N GLY A 276 -31.89 -3.69 -0.77
CA GLY A 276 -31.55 -2.44 -1.40
C GLY A 276 -31.02 -2.61 -2.83
N ALA A 277 -30.91 -1.51 -3.55
CA ALA A 277 -30.23 -1.46 -4.84
C ALA A 277 -28.73 -1.72 -4.69
N ASP A 278 -28.10 -2.18 -5.78
CA ASP A 278 -26.64 -2.25 -5.82
C ASP A 278 -26.00 -0.85 -5.78
N SER A 279 -24.84 -0.75 -5.18
CA SER A 279 -24.12 0.52 -5.04
C SER A 279 -22.63 0.38 -5.35
N ALA A 280 -22.02 1.47 -5.83
CA ALA A 280 -20.58 1.53 -5.95
C ALA A 280 -19.92 1.45 -4.57
N ILE A 281 -18.82 0.72 -4.47
CA ILE A 281 -18.00 0.72 -3.27
C ILE A 281 -17.06 1.94 -3.32
N THR A 282 -17.25 2.86 -2.38
CA THR A 282 -16.49 4.12 -2.29
C THR A 282 -16.01 4.34 -0.87
N LEU A 283 -14.88 5.05 -0.73
CA LEU A 283 -14.36 5.47 0.57
C LEU A 283 -14.51 6.98 0.72
N LEU A 284 -15.02 7.42 1.86
CA LEU A 284 -15.07 8.83 2.24
C LEU A 284 -13.65 9.35 2.49
N PRO A 285 -13.39 10.63 2.20
CA PRO A 285 -12.06 11.24 2.39
C PRO A 285 -11.76 11.52 3.86
N GLY A 286 -10.51 11.77 4.19
CA GLY A 286 -10.08 12.32 5.49
C GLY A 286 -9.56 11.30 6.49
N GLY A 287 -9.81 9.99 6.31
CA GLY A 287 -9.35 8.95 7.21
C GLY A 287 -7.83 8.78 7.23
N LYS A 288 -7.30 8.15 8.28
CA LYS A 288 -5.91 7.71 8.36
C LYS A 288 -5.88 6.19 8.45
N PHE A 289 -5.39 5.54 7.42
CA PHE A 289 -5.43 4.08 7.32
C PHE A 289 -4.40 3.40 8.23
N GLU A 290 -4.90 2.46 8.99
CA GLU A 290 -4.14 1.43 9.72
C GLU A 290 -4.46 0.08 9.09
N PHE A 291 -3.46 -0.83 9.11
CA PHE A 291 -3.52 -2.07 8.34
C PHE A 291 -3.08 -3.27 9.16
N ASP A 292 -3.76 -4.39 8.95
CA ASP A 292 -3.22 -5.69 9.33
C ASP A 292 -3.39 -6.70 8.20
N ILE A 293 -2.51 -7.71 8.15
CA ILE A 293 -2.57 -8.78 7.15
C ILE A 293 -2.82 -10.07 7.89
N VAL A 294 -3.98 -10.65 7.66
CA VAL A 294 -4.46 -11.84 8.38
C VAL A 294 -4.73 -12.97 7.41
N ASN A 295 -4.42 -14.18 7.87
CA ASN A 295 -4.64 -15.41 7.12
C ASN A 295 -5.45 -16.39 7.97
N PHE A 296 -6.76 -16.44 7.75
CA PHE A 296 -7.66 -17.31 8.47
C PHE A 296 -7.61 -18.78 8.00
N GLN A 297 -7.15 -19.05 6.78
CA GLN A 297 -7.17 -20.37 6.18
C GLN A 297 -5.80 -21.09 6.18
N GLY A 298 -4.76 -20.40 6.66
CA GLY A 298 -3.43 -20.98 6.80
C GLY A 298 -2.58 -21.08 5.52
N ASN A 299 -3.12 -20.75 4.35
CA ASN A 299 -2.35 -20.71 3.10
C ASN A 299 -2.06 -19.25 2.66
N VAL A 300 -0.95 -19.03 1.96
CA VAL A 300 -0.51 -17.67 1.56
C VAL A 300 -1.51 -16.97 0.65
N GLU A 301 -2.18 -17.72 -0.23
CA GLU A 301 -3.19 -17.21 -1.16
C GLU A 301 -4.42 -16.63 -0.43
N ALA A 302 -4.79 -17.23 0.71
CA ALA A 302 -5.90 -16.78 1.53
C ALA A 302 -5.59 -15.57 2.41
N SER A 303 -4.36 -15.07 2.38
CA SER A 303 -3.99 -13.83 3.09
C SER A 303 -4.82 -12.66 2.61
N ARG A 304 -5.35 -11.87 3.54
CA ARG A 304 -6.17 -10.68 3.30
C ARG A 304 -5.61 -9.48 4.05
N MET A 305 -5.64 -8.31 3.41
CA MET A 305 -5.31 -7.04 4.05
C MET A 305 -6.58 -6.41 4.59
N TYR A 306 -6.64 -6.19 5.89
CA TYR A 306 -7.71 -5.48 6.57
C TYR A 306 -7.28 -4.05 6.83
N CYS A 307 -8.19 -3.11 6.62
CA CYS A 307 -7.93 -1.68 6.66
C CYS A 307 -9.00 -0.98 7.50
N ALA A 308 -8.59 -0.07 8.39
CA ALA A 308 -9.46 0.81 9.16
C ALA A 308 -8.89 2.22 9.15
N ASP A 309 -9.72 3.25 9.11
CA ASP A 309 -9.27 4.64 8.95
C ASP A 309 -9.98 5.66 9.86
N GLY A 310 -10.95 5.23 10.65
CA GLY A 310 -11.73 6.08 11.55
C GLY A 310 -12.87 6.85 10.87
N VAL A 311 -13.06 6.70 9.56
CA VAL A 311 -14.11 7.39 8.77
C VAL A 311 -14.99 6.38 8.04
N ASN A 312 -14.38 5.36 7.47
CA ASN A 312 -15.04 4.34 6.68
C ASN A 312 -15.25 3.05 7.48
N LYS A 313 -16.07 2.13 6.95
CA LYS A 313 -16.13 0.77 7.45
C LYS A 313 -14.78 0.08 7.28
N VAL A 314 -14.53 -0.95 8.10
CA VAL A 314 -13.38 -1.82 7.83
C VAL A 314 -13.46 -2.36 6.42
N GLY A 315 -12.36 -2.25 5.69
CA GLY A 315 -12.22 -2.86 4.38
C GLY A 315 -11.37 -4.13 4.45
N GLU A 316 -11.78 -5.15 3.74
CA GLU A 316 -10.92 -6.28 3.40
C GLU A 316 -10.49 -6.16 1.94
N PHE A 317 -9.21 -6.36 1.67
CA PHE A 317 -8.67 -6.36 0.32
C PHE A 317 -7.88 -7.66 0.07
N ASP A 318 -8.21 -8.35 -1.02
CA ASP A 318 -7.59 -9.63 -1.38
C ASP A 318 -6.41 -9.50 -2.37
N GLY A 319 -6.14 -8.30 -2.86
CA GLY A 319 -5.16 -7.97 -3.90
C GLY A 319 -5.82 -7.48 -5.19
N GLU A 320 -7.12 -7.72 -5.35
CA GLU A 320 -7.91 -7.31 -6.51
C GLU A 320 -9.20 -6.59 -6.13
N ARG A 321 -9.87 -7.04 -5.05
CA ARG A 321 -11.23 -6.60 -4.70
C ARG A 321 -11.31 -6.09 -3.28
N TRP A 322 -12.13 -5.08 -3.11
CA TRP A 322 -12.42 -4.48 -1.82
C TRP A 322 -13.78 -4.93 -1.31
N VAL A 323 -13.82 -5.37 -0.06
CA VAL A 323 -15.04 -5.80 0.62
C VAL A 323 -15.28 -4.93 1.86
N PRO A 324 -16.34 -4.13 1.91
CA PRO A 324 -16.71 -3.42 3.12
C PRO A 324 -17.26 -4.39 4.17
N ILE A 325 -16.65 -4.42 5.35
CA ILE A 325 -17.11 -5.22 6.49
C ILE A 325 -18.02 -4.35 7.37
N ARG A 326 -19.18 -4.88 7.72
CA ARG A 326 -20.15 -4.23 8.59
C ARG A 326 -20.16 -4.91 9.95
N THR A 327 -19.76 -4.19 10.99
CA THR A 327 -19.75 -4.71 12.36
C THR A 327 -21.16 -4.75 12.96
N GLY A 328 -22.05 -3.91 12.46
CA GLY A 328 -23.40 -3.78 13.01
C GLY A 328 -23.52 -2.81 14.19
N VAL A 329 -22.42 -2.17 14.59
CA VAL A 329 -22.41 -1.11 15.58
C VAL A 329 -22.88 0.21 14.95
N GLY A 330 -23.54 1.07 15.72
CA GLY A 330 -24.16 2.28 15.20
C GLY A 330 -23.19 3.25 14.52
N SER A 331 -22.00 3.46 15.08
CA SER A 331 -20.91 4.25 14.48
C SER A 331 -19.89 3.32 13.88
N ASP A 332 -20.19 2.72 12.72
CA ASP A 332 -19.39 1.68 12.09
C ASP A 332 -18.22 2.24 11.28
N ASN A 333 -17.33 2.97 11.96
CA ASN A 333 -16.15 3.63 11.42
C ASN A 333 -14.90 3.35 12.27
N PRO A 334 -14.42 2.12 12.31
CA PRO A 334 -13.28 1.71 13.11
C PRO A 334 -12.00 2.46 12.75
N LYS A 335 -11.22 2.83 13.77
CA LYS A 335 -9.95 3.55 13.61
C LYS A 335 -8.75 2.60 13.50
N PHE A 336 -8.80 1.48 14.20
CA PHE A 336 -7.75 0.45 14.16
C PHE A 336 -8.36 -0.90 13.88
N VAL A 337 -7.58 -1.77 13.24
CA VAL A 337 -7.92 -3.15 12.94
C VAL A 337 -6.72 -4.04 13.19
N VAL A 338 -6.93 -5.21 13.77
CA VAL A 338 -5.90 -6.20 14.01
C VAL A 338 -6.49 -7.60 13.97
N GLY A 339 -5.73 -8.56 13.45
CA GLY A 339 -6.01 -9.98 13.58
C GLY A 339 -5.47 -10.55 14.89
N HIS A 340 -6.31 -11.23 15.64
CA HIS A 340 -5.94 -11.88 16.89
C HIS A 340 -6.79 -13.13 17.10
N ASN A 341 -6.16 -14.26 17.45
CA ASN A 341 -6.83 -15.53 17.76
C ASN A 341 -7.92 -15.93 16.75
N LYS A 342 -7.60 -15.88 15.42
CA LYS A 342 -8.53 -16.15 14.31
C LYS A 342 -9.76 -15.24 14.28
N GLN A 343 -9.68 -14.05 14.84
CA GLN A 343 -10.72 -13.03 14.82
C GLN A 343 -10.17 -11.72 14.29
N ILE A 344 -11.02 -10.88 13.72
CA ILE A 344 -10.73 -9.49 13.44
C ILE A 344 -11.22 -8.66 14.61
N ILE A 345 -10.34 -7.85 15.16
CA ILE A 345 -10.65 -6.91 16.24
C ILE A 345 -10.51 -5.51 15.73
N CYS A 346 -11.54 -4.74 15.88
CA CYS A 346 -11.65 -3.35 15.45
C CYS A 346 -11.84 -2.43 16.65
N SER A 347 -11.31 -1.22 16.62
CA SER A 347 -11.61 -0.21 17.63
C SER A 347 -12.58 0.83 17.11
N ILE A 348 -13.62 1.09 17.87
CA ILE A 348 -14.60 2.14 17.61
C ILE A 348 -14.66 3.00 18.88
N GLU A 349 -14.19 4.24 18.80
CA GLU A 349 -14.12 5.16 19.96
C GLU A 349 -13.43 4.53 21.19
N SER A 350 -14.20 4.16 22.22
CA SER A 350 -13.73 3.57 23.47
C SER A 350 -14.01 2.06 23.57
N GLU A 351 -14.31 1.41 22.47
CA GLU A 351 -14.70 0.01 22.43
C GLU A 351 -13.88 -0.78 21.44
N ILE A 352 -13.62 -2.04 21.74
CA ILE A 352 -13.20 -3.02 20.75
C ILE A 352 -14.39 -3.88 20.33
N VAL A 353 -14.51 -4.12 19.05
CA VAL A 353 -15.51 -4.98 18.44
C VAL A 353 -14.80 -6.14 17.80
N VAL A 354 -15.15 -7.35 18.23
CA VAL A 354 -14.48 -8.60 17.87
C VAL A 354 -15.39 -9.42 16.97
N SER A 355 -14.86 -9.90 15.85
CA SER A 355 -15.60 -10.79 14.93
C SER A 355 -15.77 -12.20 15.50
N GLY A 356 -16.59 -13.00 14.85
CA GLY A 356 -16.65 -14.44 15.10
C GLY A 356 -15.32 -15.14 14.83
N ILE A 357 -15.09 -16.27 15.50
CA ILE A 357 -13.88 -17.08 15.34
C ILE A 357 -13.83 -17.68 13.93
N GLY A 358 -12.79 -17.38 13.16
CA GLY A 358 -12.67 -17.78 11.76
C GLY A 358 -13.70 -17.16 10.82
N ALA A 359 -14.51 -16.20 11.31
CA ALA A 359 -15.62 -15.58 10.60
C ALA A 359 -15.49 -14.06 10.59
N PRO A 360 -14.59 -13.48 9.77
CA PRO A 360 -14.26 -12.05 9.78
C PRO A 360 -15.40 -11.13 9.38
N TYR A 361 -16.46 -11.66 8.78
CA TYR A 361 -17.65 -10.89 8.35
C TYR A 361 -18.82 -10.99 9.34
N SER A 362 -18.74 -11.87 10.35
CA SER A 362 -19.79 -12.11 11.33
C SER A 362 -19.45 -11.45 12.66
N PHE A 363 -20.36 -10.60 13.11
CA PHE A 363 -20.25 -9.90 14.41
C PHE A 363 -21.46 -10.27 15.29
N THR A 364 -21.87 -11.53 15.27
CA THR A 364 -22.98 -12.06 16.08
C THR A 364 -22.45 -12.85 17.26
N ALA A 365 -23.06 -12.71 18.41
CA ALA A 365 -22.67 -13.45 19.63
C ALA A 365 -22.65 -14.97 19.42
N LEU A 366 -23.52 -15.49 18.56
CA LEU A 366 -23.58 -16.92 18.23
C LEU A 366 -22.28 -17.45 17.60
N THR A 367 -21.52 -16.60 16.91
CA THR A 367 -20.23 -16.96 16.29
C THR A 367 -19.04 -16.66 17.17
N GLY A 368 -19.26 -16.23 18.43
CA GLY A 368 -18.20 -15.85 19.38
C GLY A 368 -17.74 -14.39 19.23
N ALA A 369 -18.55 -13.55 18.56
CA ALA A 369 -18.28 -12.11 18.50
C ALA A 369 -18.53 -11.44 19.85
N ALA A 370 -17.77 -10.37 20.11
CA ALA A 370 -17.80 -9.63 21.36
C ALA A 370 -17.70 -8.12 21.13
N GLN A 371 -18.20 -7.37 22.11
CA GLN A 371 -17.98 -5.94 22.24
C GLN A 371 -17.49 -5.66 23.64
N ILE A 372 -16.33 -5.03 23.79
CA ILE A 372 -15.67 -4.80 25.07
C ILE A 372 -15.31 -3.32 25.20
N ALA A 373 -15.89 -2.65 26.18
CA ALA A 373 -15.63 -1.25 26.46
C ALA A 373 -14.34 -1.09 27.31
N THR A 374 -13.49 -0.13 26.93
CA THR A 374 -12.30 0.26 27.69
C THR A 374 -12.54 1.48 28.56
N GLY A 375 -13.64 2.22 28.30
CA GLY A 375 -14.01 3.45 29.01
C GLY A 375 -13.20 4.68 28.63
N GLU A 376 -12.22 4.55 27.74
CA GLU A 376 -11.39 5.65 27.21
C GLU A 376 -11.15 5.45 25.72
N THR A 377 -10.97 6.55 24.98
CA THR A 377 -10.68 6.50 23.53
C THR A 377 -9.45 5.64 23.25
N ILE A 378 -9.60 4.69 22.34
CA ILE A 378 -8.51 3.79 21.90
C ILE A 378 -7.60 4.56 20.94
N THR A 379 -6.30 4.54 21.24
CA THR A 379 -5.24 5.20 20.47
C THR A 379 -4.34 4.23 19.71
N GLY A 380 -4.47 2.93 19.97
CA GLY A 380 -3.73 1.90 19.25
C GLY A 380 -4.15 0.49 19.62
N LEU A 381 -4.02 -0.42 18.65
CA LEU A 381 -4.18 -1.86 18.83
C LEU A 381 -2.95 -2.57 18.26
N LYS A 382 -2.42 -3.55 19.03
CA LYS A 382 -1.33 -4.38 18.52
C LYS A 382 -1.33 -5.76 19.19
N THR A 383 -1.27 -6.79 18.37
CA THR A 383 -1.03 -8.14 18.85
C THR A 383 0.44 -8.32 19.19
N GLN A 384 0.74 -8.72 20.42
CA GLN A 384 2.06 -9.17 20.79
C GLN A 384 2.24 -10.61 20.31
N VAL A 385 3.26 -10.84 19.50
CA VAL A 385 3.60 -12.18 19.05
C VAL A 385 4.18 -12.95 20.24
N GLY A 386 3.41 -13.92 20.75
CA GLY A 386 3.83 -14.89 21.77
C GLY A 386 3.99 -16.29 21.17
N SER A 387 4.01 -17.31 22.02
CA SER A 387 3.83 -18.70 21.56
C SER A 387 2.44 -18.88 20.94
N VAL A 388 2.31 -19.82 20.03
CA VAL A 388 1.17 -20.00 19.10
C VAL A 388 -0.23 -19.98 19.73
N ASP A 389 -0.33 -20.19 21.05
CA ASP A 389 -1.59 -20.29 21.79
C ASP A 389 -1.79 -19.21 22.87
N SER A 390 -0.95 -18.18 22.94
CA SER A 390 -1.00 -17.21 24.04
C SER A 390 -0.62 -15.78 23.62
N GLY A 391 -0.98 -15.38 22.40
CA GLY A 391 -0.83 -13.99 21.99
C GLY A 391 -1.67 -13.07 22.89
N VAL A 392 -1.09 -11.93 23.28
CA VAL A 392 -1.80 -10.90 24.03
C VAL A 392 -2.15 -9.77 23.11
N LEU A 393 -3.38 -9.30 23.13
CA LEU A 393 -3.75 -8.06 22.47
C LEU A 393 -3.46 -6.88 23.39
N VAL A 394 -2.59 -5.99 22.95
CA VAL A 394 -2.31 -4.72 23.62
C VAL A 394 -3.26 -3.66 23.08
N ILE A 395 -3.99 -3.00 23.97
CA ILE A 395 -4.93 -1.93 23.67
C ILE A 395 -4.42 -0.67 24.37
N ALA A 396 -3.96 0.29 23.58
CA ALA A 396 -3.55 1.59 24.09
C ALA A 396 -4.76 2.54 24.09
N THR A 397 -4.96 3.23 25.22
CA THR A 397 -5.93 4.33 25.34
C THR A 397 -5.21 5.65 25.58
N GLU A 398 -5.94 6.72 25.79
CA GLU A 398 -5.33 8.05 26.07
C GLU A 398 -4.50 8.06 27.35
N ARG A 399 -4.83 7.23 28.34
CA ARG A 399 -4.20 7.27 29.67
C ARG A 399 -3.67 5.92 30.16
N LYS A 400 -4.06 4.81 29.53
CA LYS A 400 -3.74 3.47 30.00
C LYS A 400 -3.33 2.55 28.87
N ILE A 401 -2.68 1.47 29.23
CA ILE A 401 -2.42 0.34 28.35
C ILE A 401 -3.13 -0.87 28.96
N TYR A 402 -4.03 -1.45 28.19
CA TYR A 402 -4.70 -2.69 28.57
C TYR A 402 -4.10 -3.87 27.83
N MET A 403 -4.13 -5.01 28.47
CA MET A 403 -3.80 -6.30 27.88
C MET A 403 -5.05 -7.16 27.91
N LEU A 404 -5.47 -7.62 26.73
CA LEU A 404 -6.55 -8.59 26.58
C LEU A 404 -5.95 -9.99 26.48
N TYR A 405 -6.23 -10.81 27.45
CA TYR A 405 -5.90 -12.23 27.50
C TYR A 405 -7.13 -13.06 27.14
N GLY A 406 -6.92 -14.29 26.71
CA GLY A 406 -7.98 -15.21 26.35
C GLY A 406 -8.09 -15.42 24.84
N ASN A 407 -8.87 -16.42 24.45
CA ASN A 407 -9.01 -16.86 23.07
C ASN A 407 -10.39 -16.56 22.49
N ASP A 408 -11.40 -16.40 23.33
CA ASP A 408 -12.77 -16.09 22.92
C ASP A 408 -13.53 -15.34 24.03
N LEU A 409 -14.79 -14.99 23.75
CA LEU A 409 -15.63 -14.23 24.67
C LEU A 409 -15.78 -14.85 26.06
N SER A 410 -15.66 -16.17 26.19
CA SER A 410 -15.88 -16.88 27.46
C SER A 410 -14.71 -16.74 28.44
N ASP A 411 -13.50 -16.48 27.91
CA ASP A 411 -12.28 -16.39 28.71
C ASP A 411 -11.54 -15.04 28.58
N TYR A 412 -12.08 -14.07 27.84
CA TYR A 412 -11.48 -12.76 27.70
C TYR A 412 -11.33 -12.04 29.06
N ARG A 413 -10.10 -11.63 29.36
CA ARG A 413 -9.75 -10.83 30.56
C ARG A 413 -8.99 -9.59 30.15
N LEU A 414 -9.60 -8.44 30.39
CA LEU A 414 -8.98 -7.13 30.19
C LEU A 414 -8.26 -6.70 31.48
N VAL A 415 -6.94 -6.49 31.40
CA VAL A 415 -6.08 -6.10 32.53
C VAL A 415 -5.41 -4.78 32.16
N ALA A 416 -5.45 -3.77 33.07
CA ALA A 416 -4.81 -2.46 32.88
C ALA A 416 -3.41 -2.43 33.52
#